data_9dea9e70b146a617f9cb2f5dcbea2a1e
#
_entry.id   9dea9e70b146a617f9cb2f5dcbea2a1e
#
_cell.length_a   1.000
_cell.length_b   1.000
_cell.length_c   1.000
_cell.angle_alpha   90.00
_cell.angle_beta   90.00
_cell.angle_gamma   90.00
#
_symmetry.space_group_name_H-M   'P 1'
#
loop_
_entity.id
_entity.type
_entity.pdbx_description
1 polymer ?
#
loop_
_entity_poly.entity_id
_entity_poly.type
_entity_poly.pdbx_seq_one_letter_code
_entity_poly.pdbx_strand_id
1 'polypeptide(L)'
;MRPPRPTNTLIQLAEESPFVNDTIAFNRLADHLRDLGEPTRYQGRALRTRGLCHDGDSPSTVAISRIQGGVGVFCHKCQGNADFLAAIGWTEADLFDEPLPERQRDRPADDMWIPCKERGHKRVAQYLYRGENGAVVHGVTRCDHKCFAQWRPEPTAKSGRRWSLNDQQGNRLVRVVPYRLPEILKAKTNDRVVWICEGEKDAHALVDHGLVATCNAGGAGKWTAEHAQFLEGMDVTIVADRDEPGRRHAEHVVETLIGLARSIYVVQAKAGKDAADHFAAGYKDHQFHQVGAPVPYPGDPEAQ
;
A
#
# COMPACT_ATOMS: atom_id res chain seq x y z
N MET A 1 -13.77 -42.06 -55.13
CA MET A 1 -13.11 -42.19 -53.83
C MET A 1 -12.70 -40.80 -53.34
N ARG A 2 -13.34 -40.32 -52.28
CA ARG A 2 -12.93 -39.04 -51.61
C ARG A 2 -11.85 -39.37 -50.59
N PRO A 3 -10.79 -38.55 -50.45
CA PRO A 3 -9.80 -38.71 -49.39
C PRO A 3 -10.40 -38.35 -48.02
N PRO A 4 -9.92 -38.97 -46.93
CA PRO A 4 -10.42 -38.75 -45.59
C PRO A 4 -10.06 -37.35 -45.11
N ARG A 5 -10.96 -36.76 -44.30
CA ARG A 5 -10.74 -35.48 -43.61
C ARG A 5 -9.59 -35.60 -42.61
N PRO A 6 -8.73 -34.61 -42.46
CA PRO A 6 -7.76 -34.64 -41.37
C PRO A 6 -8.47 -34.44 -40.04
N THR A 7 -8.20 -35.34 -39.13
CA THR A 7 -8.59 -35.36 -37.74
C THR A 7 -7.97 -34.19 -36.98
N ASN A 8 -8.77 -33.60 -36.17
CA ASN A 8 -8.53 -32.59 -35.12
C ASN A 8 -7.19 -32.79 -34.36
N THR A 9 -6.18 -32.05 -34.73
CA THR A 9 -4.90 -31.96 -33.99
C THR A 9 -4.52 -30.49 -33.79
N LEU A 10 -5.50 -29.64 -33.49
CA LEU A 10 -5.31 -28.21 -33.19
C LEU A 10 -5.92 -27.81 -31.83
N ILE A 11 -6.07 -28.77 -30.90
CA ILE A 11 -6.53 -28.51 -29.52
C ILE A 11 -5.39 -28.80 -28.50
N GLN A 12 -4.13 -28.71 -28.91
CA GLN A 12 -3.01 -29.01 -28.02
C GLN A 12 -1.82 -28.06 -28.14
N LEU A 13 -2.04 -26.77 -28.40
CA LEU A 13 -1.01 -25.74 -28.31
C LEU A 13 -1.58 -24.43 -27.73
N ALA A 14 -2.42 -24.53 -26.70
CA ALA A 14 -2.75 -23.41 -25.83
C ALA A 14 -2.12 -23.67 -24.47
N GLU A 15 -0.86 -24.10 -24.45
CA GLU A 15 -0.11 -24.35 -23.24
C GLU A 15 0.92 -23.24 -23.04
N GLU A 16 0.86 -22.72 -21.79
CA GLU A 16 1.96 -22.11 -21.06
C GLU A 16 2.36 -20.67 -21.41
N SER A 17 1.49 -19.75 -21.03
CA SER A 17 1.98 -18.44 -20.59
C SER A 17 2.43 -18.59 -19.13
N PRO A 18 3.69 -18.30 -18.74
CA PRO A 18 4.23 -18.59 -17.41
C PRO A 18 3.73 -17.66 -16.29
N PHE A 19 2.60 -16.98 -16.45
CA PHE A 19 2.09 -15.98 -15.51
C PHE A 19 0.64 -16.13 -15.08
N VAL A 20 0.06 -17.32 -15.20
CA VAL A 20 -1.31 -17.55 -14.67
C VAL A 20 -1.31 -18.80 -13.83
N ASN A 21 -0.88 -18.69 -12.59
CA ASN A 21 -1.23 -19.69 -11.58
C ASN A 21 -2.75 -19.69 -11.46
N ASP A 22 -3.38 -20.87 -11.61
CA ASP A 22 -4.79 -21.07 -11.30
C ASP A 22 -4.97 -20.70 -9.83
N THR A 23 -5.67 -19.60 -9.55
CA THR A 23 -5.92 -19.19 -8.19
C THR A 23 -7.14 -19.95 -7.65
N ILE A 24 -7.01 -20.50 -6.46
CA ILE A 24 -8.06 -21.26 -5.78
C ILE A 24 -9.32 -20.39 -5.65
N ALA A 25 -9.16 -19.14 -5.26
CA ALA A 25 -10.26 -18.20 -5.10
C ALA A 25 -11.01 -17.92 -6.40
N PHE A 26 -10.30 -17.84 -7.55
CA PHE A 26 -10.96 -17.66 -8.85
C PHE A 26 -11.85 -18.86 -9.20
N ASN A 27 -11.34 -20.09 -9.02
CA ASN A 27 -12.09 -21.29 -9.32
C ASN A 27 -13.29 -21.42 -8.37
N ARG A 28 -13.08 -21.16 -7.07
CA ARG A 28 -14.15 -21.17 -6.06
C ARG A 28 -15.26 -20.15 -6.39
N LEU A 29 -14.93 -18.95 -6.85
CA LEU A 29 -15.91 -17.95 -7.27
C LEU A 29 -16.67 -18.39 -8.54
N ALA A 30 -15.95 -18.93 -9.52
CA ALA A 30 -16.57 -19.43 -10.75
C ALA A 30 -17.55 -20.58 -10.50
N ASP A 31 -17.20 -21.50 -9.60
CA ASP A 31 -18.06 -22.61 -9.18
C ASP A 31 -19.28 -22.10 -8.41
N HIS A 32 -19.08 -21.18 -7.47
CA HIS A 32 -20.16 -20.56 -6.69
C HIS A 32 -21.19 -19.85 -7.59
N LEU A 33 -20.74 -19.09 -8.59
CA LEU A 33 -21.64 -18.44 -9.55
C LEU A 33 -22.42 -19.48 -10.39
N ARG A 34 -21.78 -20.59 -10.73
CA ARG A 34 -22.46 -21.70 -11.43
C ARG A 34 -23.54 -22.33 -10.56
N ASP A 35 -23.27 -22.55 -9.28
CA ASP A 35 -24.22 -23.10 -8.31
C ASP A 35 -25.41 -22.16 -8.08
N LEU A 36 -25.19 -20.85 -8.18
CA LEU A 36 -26.26 -19.84 -8.18
C LEU A 36 -27.04 -19.80 -9.49
N GLY A 37 -26.67 -20.59 -10.51
CA GLY A 37 -27.31 -20.57 -11.82
C GLY A 37 -26.96 -19.33 -12.66
N GLU A 38 -25.88 -18.62 -12.31
CA GLU A 38 -25.50 -17.39 -13.01
C GLU A 38 -24.67 -17.70 -14.25
N PRO A 39 -25.09 -17.20 -15.44
CA PRO A 39 -24.33 -17.41 -16.66
C PRO A 39 -22.99 -16.67 -16.60
N THR A 40 -21.92 -17.40 -16.86
CA THR A 40 -20.57 -16.85 -16.93
C THR A 40 -19.98 -17.07 -18.33
N ARG A 41 -19.22 -16.11 -18.85
CA ARG A 41 -18.56 -16.18 -20.15
C ARG A 41 -17.17 -15.56 -20.12
N TYR A 42 -16.19 -16.23 -20.71
CA TYR A 42 -14.88 -15.64 -20.91
C TYR A 42 -14.91 -14.54 -21.99
N GLN A 43 -14.33 -13.40 -21.68
CA GLN A 43 -14.04 -12.31 -22.60
C GLN A 43 -12.58 -11.92 -22.44
N GLY A 44 -11.72 -12.34 -23.34
CA GLY A 44 -10.27 -12.25 -23.16
C GLY A 44 -9.83 -13.10 -21.95
N ARG A 45 -9.09 -12.48 -21.03
CA ARG A 45 -8.59 -13.13 -19.81
C ARG A 45 -9.56 -13.04 -18.60
N ALA A 46 -10.64 -12.30 -18.74
CA ALA A 46 -11.61 -12.10 -17.66
C ALA A 46 -12.84 -12.99 -17.85
N LEU A 47 -13.36 -13.54 -16.77
CA LEU A 47 -14.68 -14.13 -16.70
C LEU A 47 -15.71 -13.00 -16.51
N ARG A 48 -16.80 -13.03 -17.25
CA ARG A 48 -17.87 -12.03 -17.19
C ARG A 48 -19.16 -12.68 -16.72
N THR A 49 -19.89 -11.91 -15.91
CA THR A 49 -21.24 -12.28 -15.45
C THR A 49 -22.13 -11.03 -15.32
N ARG A 50 -23.42 -11.24 -15.13
CA ARG A 50 -24.32 -10.10 -14.84
C ARG A 50 -24.08 -9.53 -13.43
N GLY A 51 -24.50 -8.29 -13.21
CA GLY A 51 -24.40 -7.65 -11.90
C GLY A 51 -25.59 -7.99 -11.04
N LEU A 52 -25.47 -8.95 -10.12
CA LEU A 52 -26.50 -9.28 -9.13
C LEU A 52 -26.74 -8.17 -8.10
N CYS A 53 -25.88 -7.17 -8.06
CA CYS A 53 -25.93 -6.01 -7.17
C CYS A 53 -26.84 -4.88 -7.66
N HIS A 54 -27.48 -5.03 -8.82
CA HIS A 54 -28.37 -4.01 -9.41
C HIS A 54 -29.30 -4.63 -10.45
N ASP A 55 -30.40 -3.96 -10.74
CA ASP A 55 -31.30 -4.35 -11.82
C ASP A 55 -30.63 -4.13 -13.19
N GLY A 56 -30.59 -5.16 -14.01
CA GLY A 56 -30.07 -5.11 -15.37
C GLY A 56 -29.64 -6.48 -15.90
N ASP A 57 -30.02 -6.79 -17.14
CA ASP A 57 -29.83 -8.10 -17.76
C ASP A 57 -28.51 -8.21 -18.52
N SER A 58 -27.61 -7.23 -18.45
CA SER A 58 -26.34 -7.29 -19.18
C SER A 58 -25.43 -8.39 -18.63
N PRO A 59 -25.12 -9.44 -19.43
CA PRO A 59 -24.35 -10.59 -18.99
C PRO A 59 -22.85 -10.32 -18.81
N SER A 60 -22.40 -9.08 -18.93
CA SER A 60 -20.99 -8.71 -18.90
C SER A 60 -20.66 -7.53 -17.99
N THR A 61 -21.59 -7.19 -17.07
CA THR A 61 -21.44 -6.02 -16.20
C THR A 61 -20.35 -6.20 -15.14
N VAL A 62 -20.13 -7.43 -14.69
CA VAL A 62 -19.09 -7.76 -13.71
C VAL A 62 -17.91 -8.42 -14.40
N ALA A 63 -16.71 -7.90 -14.14
CA ALA A 63 -15.44 -8.46 -14.57
C ALA A 63 -14.79 -9.23 -13.41
N ILE A 64 -14.40 -10.45 -13.67
CA ILE A 64 -13.70 -11.33 -12.71
C ILE A 64 -12.37 -11.72 -13.34
N SER A 65 -11.28 -11.39 -12.69
CA SER A 65 -9.91 -11.56 -13.21
C SER A 65 -9.04 -12.30 -12.20
N ARG A 66 -8.13 -13.13 -12.69
CA ARG A 66 -7.09 -13.73 -11.84
C ARG A 66 -6.08 -12.66 -11.44
N ILE A 67 -5.76 -12.62 -10.17
CA ILE A 67 -4.68 -11.78 -9.63
C ILE A 67 -3.74 -12.66 -8.82
N GLN A 68 -2.55 -12.19 -8.50
CA GLN A 68 -1.60 -12.96 -7.70
C GLN A 68 -2.18 -13.27 -6.32
N GLY A 69 -2.35 -14.57 -6.00
CA GLY A 69 -2.88 -15.04 -4.72
C GLY A 69 -4.38 -14.80 -4.51
N GLY A 70 -5.16 -14.62 -5.61
CA GLY A 70 -6.59 -14.41 -5.47
C GLY A 70 -7.34 -14.07 -6.75
N VAL A 71 -8.50 -13.45 -6.58
CA VAL A 71 -9.39 -13.05 -7.67
C VAL A 71 -9.78 -11.56 -7.54
N GLY A 72 -9.65 -10.81 -8.62
CA GLY A 72 -10.16 -9.44 -8.72
C GLY A 72 -11.58 -9.43 -9.27
N VAL A 73 -12.48 -8.70 -8.62
CA VAL A 73 -13.89 -8.54 -9.02
C VAL A 73 -14.20 -7.06 -9.18
N PHE A 74 -14.83 -6.67 -10.27
CA PHE A 74 -15.24 -5.30 -10.51
C PHE A 74 -16.58 -5.22 -11.24
N CYS A 75 -17.55 -4.57 -10.61
CA CYS A 75 -18.83 -4.23 -11.24
C CYS A 75 -18.73 -2.85 -11.91
N HIS A 76 -18.91 -2.79 -13.23
CA HIS A 76 -18.80 -1.55 -14.00
C HIS A 76 -19.94 -0.56 -13.71
N LYS A 77 -21.10 -1.03 -13.24
CA LYS A 77 -22.23 -0.17 -12.89
C LYS A 77 -22.12 0.40 -11.47
N CYS A 78 -21.75 -0.45 -10.49
CA CYS A 78 -21.55 -0.03 -9.09
C CYS A 78 -20.17 0.62 -8.85
N GLN A 79 -19.25 0.57 -9.82
CA GLN A 79 -17.88 1.11 -9.73
C GLN A 79 -17.06 0.49 -8.57
N GLY A 80 -17.29 -0.80 -8.29
CA GLY A 80 -16.63 -1.52 -7.20
C GLY A 80 -16.98 -3.00 -7.15
N ASN A 81 -16.67 -3.66 -6.05
CA ASN A 81 -16.95 -5.07 -5.81
C ASN A 81 -17.91 -5.33 -4.63
N ALA A 82 -17.99 -4.40 -3.67
CA ALA A 82 -18.65 -4.63 -2.39
C ALA A 82 -20.13 -5.07 -2.52
N ASP A 83 -20.90 -4.35 -3.34
CA ASP A 83 -22.32 -4.65 -3.54
C ASP A 83 -22.52 -5.98 -4.24
N PHE A 84 -21.64 -6.33 -5.20
CA PHE A 84 -21.68 -7.60 -5.89
C PHE A 84 -21.34 -8.77 -4.95
N LEU A 85 -20.30 -8.62 -4.12
CA LEU A 85 -19.91 -9.64 -3.14
C LEU A 85 -21.02 -9.86 -2.13
N ALA A 86 -21.64 -8.79 -1.62
CA ALA A 86 -22.78 -8.90 -0.72
C ALA A 86 -23.96 -9.64 -1.36
N ALA A 87 -24.24 -9.39 -2.65
CA ALA A 87 -25.34 -10.02 -3.38
C ALA A 87 -25.14 -11.55 -3.58
N ILE A 88 -23.89 -12.01 -3.62
CA ILE A 88 -23.55 -13.44 -3.72
C ILE A 88 -23.18 -14.08 -2.38
N GLY A 89 -23.31 -13.36 -1.26
CA GLY A 89 -22.97 -13.84 0.08
C GLY A 89 -21.47 -13.98 0.35
N TRP A 90 -20.62 -13.26 -0.41
CA TRP A 90 -19.18 -13.25 -0.28
C TRP A 90 -18.70 -11.99 0.42
N THR A 91 -17.48 -12.06 0.96
CA THR A 91 -16.75 -10.94 1.55
C THR A 91 -15.46 -10.69 0.79
N GLU A 92 -14.77 -9.58 1.04
CA GLU A 92 -13.45 -9.33 0.46
C GLU A 92 -12.41 -10.40 0.84
N ALA A 93 -12.56 -11.05 2.01
CA ALA A 93 -11.66 -12.12 2.44
C ALA A 93 -11.75 -13.35 1.53
N ASP A 94 -12.92 -13.60 0.95
CA ASP A 94 -13.15 -14.75 0.07
C ASP A 94 -12.48 -14.59 -1.32
N LEU A 95 -11.98 -13.38 -1.63
CA LEU A 95 -11.27 -13.10 -2.87
C LEU A 95 -9.82 -13.62 -2.88
N PHE A 96 -9.31 -14.16 -1.79
CA PHE A 96 -7.92 -14.61 -1.67
C PHE A 96 -7.80 -16.12 -1.55
N ASP A 97 -6.71 -16.68 -2.10
CA ASP A 97 -6.41 -18.11 -2.10
C ASP A 97 -6.12 -18.64 -0.69
N GLU A 98 -5.38 -17.87 0.07
CA GLU A 98 -5.18 -18.09 1.49
C GLU A 98 -6.07 -17.12 2.28
N PRO A 99 -6.63 -17.53 3.42
CA PRO A 99 -7.28 -16.59 4.30
C PRO A 99 -6.29 -15.45 4.55
N LEU A 100 -6.70 -14.21 4.24
CA LEU A 100 -5.93 -13.07 4.69
C LEU A 100 -5.61 -13.32 6.15
N PRO A 101 -4.31 -13.22 6.58
CA PRO A 101 -3.96 -13.33 7.97
C PRO A 101 -4.96 -12.48 8.71
N GLU A 102 -5.66 -13.08 9.67
CA GLU A 102 -6.82 -12.49 10.32
C GLU A 102 -6.49 -11.02 10.55
N ARG A 103 -7.06 -10.14 9.72
CA ARG A 103 -6.88 -8.71 9.96
C ARG A 103 -7.29 -8.60 11.40
N GLN A 104 -6.34 -8.31 12.29
CA GLN A 104 -6.71 -7.93 13.65
C GLN A 104 -7.76 -6.88 13.41
N ARG A 105 -9.03 -7.34 13.46
CA ARG A 105 -10.18 -6.46 13.20
C ARG A 105 -9.94 -5.33 14.13
N ASP A 106 -9.62 -4.16 13.58
CA ASP A 106 -9.53 -2.97 14.39
C ASP A 106 -10.83 -2.99 15.19
N ARG A 107 -10.72 -3.29 16.49
CA ARG A 107 -11.90 -3.42 17.34
C ARG A 107 -12.72 -2.15 17.20
N PRO A 108 -14.06 -2.26 17.29
CA PRO A 108 -14.94 -1.13 17.09
C PRO A 108 -14.58 0.07 17.97
N ALA A 109 -15.08 1.20 17.60
CA ALA A 109 -14.84 2.55 18.09
C ALA A 109 -14.68 2.77 19.61
N ASP A 110 -15.10 1.84 20.44
CA ASP A 110 -15.09 1.96 21.92
C ASP A 110 -13.68 1.92 22.53
N ASP A 111 -12.68 1.45 21.78
CA ASP A 111 -11.28 1.38 22.23
C ASP A 111 -10.44 2.57 21.73
N MET A 112 -11.11 3.61 21.29
CA MET A 112 -10.51 4.72 20.54
C MET A 112 -10.17 5.92 21.41
N TRP A 113 -9.81 5.69 22.68
CA TRP A 113 -9.29 6.77 23.46
C TRP A 113 -7.93 7.22 22.89
N ILE A 114 -7.92 8.42 22.33
CA ILE A 114 -6.70 9.11 21.98
C ILE A 114 -6.30 9.90 23.20
N PRO A 115 -5.05 9.83 23.66
CA PRO A 115 -4.57 10.69 24.72
C PRO A 115 -4.43 12.15 24.23
N CYS A 116 -5.53 12.71 23.76
CA CYS A 116 -5.64 14.12 23.48
C CYS A 116 -5.98 14.86 24.77
N LYS A 117 -5.25 15.93 25.04
CA LYS A 117 -5.42 16.72 26.28
C LYS A 117 -6.78 17.43 26.36
N GLU A 118 -7.43 17.63 25.21
CA GLU A 118 -8.70 18.32 25.11
C GLU A 118 -9.85 17.32 24.92
N ARG A 119 -10.98 17.56 25.56
CA ARG A 119 -12.16 16.70 25.46
C ARG A 119 -12.86 16.90 24.12
N GLY A 120 -13.47 15.85 23.59
CA GLY A 120 -14.33 15.91 22.41
C GLY A 120 -13.62 15.71 21.08
N HIS A 121 -12.32 15.51 21.05
CA HIS A 121 -11.58 15.26 19.81
C HIS A 121 -11.86 13.88 19.26
N LYS A 122 -11.96 13.79 17.93
CA LYS A 122 -12.19 12.55 17.22
C LYS A 122 -10.92 12.08 16.52
N ARG A 123 -10.72 10.76 16.49
CA ARG A 123 -9.69 10.17 15.66
C ARG A 123 -10.04 10.37 14.20
N VAL A 124 -9.11 10.91 13.42
CA VAL A 124 -9.26 11.12 11.97
C VAL A 124 -8.37 10.20 11.16
N ALA A 125 -7.28 9.68 11.74
CA ALA A 125 -6.41 8.72 11.06
C ALA A 125 -5.70 7.80 12.05
N GLN A 126 -5.34 6.62 11.58
CA GLN A 126 -4.45 5.68 12.25
C GLN A 126 -3.48 5.10 11.23
N TYR A 127 -2.19 5.19 11.55
CA TYR A 127 -1.11 4.71 10.71
C TYR A 127 -0.41 3.54 11.39
N LEU A 128 -0.30 2.41 10.70
CA LEU A 128 0.29 1.19 11.22
C LEU A 128 1.70 1.01 10.67
N TYR A 129 2.68 1.02 11.54
CA TYR A 129 4.07 0.69 11.24
C TYR A 129 4.26 -0.81 11.37
N ARG A 130 4.60 -1.45 10.26
CA ARG A 130 4.70 -2.90 10.17
C ARG A 130 6.15 -3.34 10.00
N GLY A 131 6.46 -4.50 10.52
CA GLY A 131 7.73 -5.18 10.24
C GLY A 131 7.73 -5.85 8.86
N GLU A 132 8.83 -6.50 8.53
CA GLU A 132 9.08 -7.19 7.25
C GLU A 132 8.03 -8.27 6.97
N ASN A 133 7.57 -8.96 8.01
CA ASN A 133 6.53 -9.99 7.97
C ASN A 133 5.10 -9.45 7.97
N GLY A 134 4.94 -8.12 7.89
CA GLY A 134 3.63 -7.46 7.92
C GLY A 134 3.02 -7.29 9.33
N ALA A 135 3.61 -7.85 10.39
CA ALA A 135 3.12 -7.68 11.75
C ALA A 135 3.23 -6.23 12.22
N VAL A 136 2.25 -5.75 12.98
CA VAL A 136 2.27 -4.39 13.52
C VAL A 136 3.34 -4.28 14.61
N VAL A 137 4.30 -3.39 14.39
CA VAL A 137 5.35 -3.03 15.37
C VAL A 137 4.85 -1.93 16.29
N HIS A 138 4.27 -0.88 15.72
CA HIS A 138 3.61 0.19 16.46
C HIS A 138 2.60 0.92 15.57
N GLY A 139 1.81 1.80 16.16
CA GLY A 139 0.89 2.65 15.44
C GLY A 139 0.97 4.11 15.87
N VAL A 140 0.59 4.98 14.96
CA VAL A 140 0.39 6.41 15.21
C VAL A 140 -1.08 6.73 14.98
N THR A 141 -1.70 7.38 15.95
CA THR A 141 -3.11 7.82 15.87
C THR A 141 -3.14 9.34 15.83
N ARG A 142 -3.89 9.90 14.90
CA ARG A 142 -4.08 11.34 14.73
C ARG A 142 -5.52 11.74 15.05
N CYS A 143 -5.70 12.82 15.79
CA CYS A 143 -7.00 13.45 16.01
C CYS A 143 -7.23 14.65 15.07
N ASP A 144 -8.47 15.15 15.04
CA ASP A 144 -8.90 16.31 14.26
C ASP A 144 -8.17 17.62 14.63
N HIS A 145 -7.68 17.74 15.86
CA HIS A 145 -6.85 18.85 16.33
C HIS A 145 -5.35 18.67 16.10
N LYS A 146 -4.95 17.76 15.20
CA LYS A 146 -3.53 17.48 14.90
C LYS A 146 -2.72 16.98 16.10
N CYS A 147 -3.37 16.40 17.12
CA CYS A 147 -2.67 15.65 18.16
C CYS A 147 -2.28 14.28 17.62
N PHE A 148 -1.10 13.84 17.99
CA PHE A 148 -0.59 12.52 17.62
C PHE A 148 -0.28 11.72 18.88
N ALA A 149 -0.65 10.44 18.86
CA ALA A 149 -0.31 9.50 19.93
C ALA A 149 0.25 8.22 19.33
N GLN A 150 1.37 7.76 19.87
CA GLN A 150 1.99 6.51 19.47
C GLN A 150 1.62 5.39 20.44
N TRP A 151 1.45 4.19 19.91
CA TRP A 151 1.11 3.01 20.70
C TRP A 151 1.82 1.78 20.14
N ARG A 152 2.02 0.77 20.99
CA ARG A 152 2.50 -0.55 20.59
C ARG A 152 1.45 -1.63 20.88
N PRO A 153 1.48 -2.76 20.15
CA PRO A 153 0.72 -3.94 20.54
C PRO A 153 1.11 -4.40 21.96
N GLU A 154 0.11 -4.70 22.77
CA GLU A 154 0.28 -5.21 24.14
C GLU A 154 -0.85 -6.22 24.39
N PRO A 155 -0.63 -7.51 24.08
CA PRO A 155 -1.69 -8.54 24.17
C PRO A 155 -2.30 -8.68 25.56
N THR A 156 -1.54 -8.37 26.60
CA THR A 156 -1.99 -8.44 28.01
C THR A 156 -2.82 -7.23 28.44
N ALA A 157 -2.77 -6.14 27.68
CA ALA A 157 -3.60 -4.97 27.96
C ALA A 157 -5.05 -5.20 27.51
N LYS A 158 -6.03 -4.72 28.27
CA LYS A 158 -7.46 -4.84 27.95
C LYS A 158 -7.80 -4.35 26.54
N SER A 159 -7.11 -3.30 26.06
CA SER A 159 -7.27 -2.72 24.72
C SER A 159 -6.41 -3.39 23.65
N GLY A 160 -5.58 -4.37 24.00
CA GLY A 160 -4.60 -4.97 23.09
C GLY A 160 -3.44 -4.03 22.75
N ARG A 161 -3.36 -2.84 23.36
CA ARG A 161 -2.33 -1.83 23.06
C ARG A 161 -1.90 -1.03 24.28
N ARG A 162 -0.68 -0.50 24.22
CA ARG A 162 -0.12 0.43 25.22
C ARG A 162 0.25 1.75 24.53
N TRP A 163 -0.24 2.86 25.04
CA TRP A 163 0.01 4.22 24.55
C TRP A 163 1.40 4.73 24.97
N SER A 164 2.42 3.96 24.64
CA SER A 164 3.83 4.28 24.81
C SER A 164 4.65 3.30 23.97
N LEU A 165 5.72 3.75 23.37
CA LEU A 165 6.71 2.90 22.72
C LEU A 165 7.82 2.46 23.67
N ASN A 166 7.85 3.03 24.88
CA ASN A 166 8.89 2.81 25.88
C ASN A 166 8.34 2.07 27.09
N ASP A 167 9.24 1.48 27.90
CA ASP A 167 8.95 1.00 29.24
C ASP A 167 8.79 2.15 30.26
N GLN A 168 8.64 1.80 31.54
CA GLN A 168 8.51 2.79 32.61
C GLN A 168 9.83 3.52 32.91
N GLN A 169 10.95 2.95 32.51
CA GLN A 169 12.30 3.51 32.65
C GLN A 169 12.70 4.40 31.46
N GLY A 170 11.86 4.47 30.41
CA GLY A 170 12.11 5.26 29.22
C GLY A 170 12.84 4.51 28.10
N ASN A 171 13.18 3.24 28.27
CA ASN A 171 13.84 2.44 27.24
C ASN A 171 12.84 2.07 26.14
N ARG A 172 13.27 2.19 24.89
CA ARG A 172 12.42 1.84 23.75
C ARG A 172 12.19 0.33 23.66
N LEU A 173 10.93 -0.08 23.63
CA LEU A 173 10.50 -1.48 23.55
C LEU A 173 10.19 -1.96 22.12
N VAL A 174 10.06 -1.05 21.17
CA VAL A 174 9.79 -1.37 19.79
C VAL A 174 10.97 -0.96 18.91
N ARG A 175 11.28 -1.78 17.92
CA ARG A 175 12.33 -1.44 16.96
C ARG A 175 11.91 -0.28 16.06
N VAL A 176 12.88 0.39 15.50
CA VAL A 176 12.66 1.44 14.50
C VAL A 176 12.36 0.79 13.16
N VAL A 177 11.28 1.21 12.54
CA VAL A 177 10.91 0.80 11.18
C VAL A 177 10.35 1.99 10.42
N PRO A 178 10.65 2.15 9.14
CA PRO A 178 10.01 3.17 8.31
C PRO A 178 8.53 2.80 8.08
N TYR A 179 7.72 3.79 7.83
CA TYR A 179 6.31 3.59 7.46
C TYR A 179 6.24 2.76 6.17
N ARG A 180 5.32 1.78 6.11
CA ARG A 180 5.10 0.90 4.95
C ARG A 180 6.34 0.07 4.56
N LEU A 181 7.09 -0.41 5.55
CA LEU A 181 8.28 -1.23 5.31
C LEU A 181 8.06 -2.43 4.37
N PRO A 182 6.97 -3.22 4.45
CA PRO A 182 6.76 -4.32 3.51
C PRO A 182 6.74 -3.87 2.04
N GLU A 183 6.16 -2.71 1.76
CA GLU A 183 6.11 -2.13 0.41
C GLU A 183 7.47 -1.62 -0.06
N ILE A 184 8.31 -1.09 0.85
CA ILE A 184 9.69 -0.73 0.57
C ILE A 184 10.50 -1.97 0.16
N LEU A 185 10.39 -3.06 0.92
CA LEU A 185 11.10 -4.31 0.61
C LEU A 185 10.66 -4.90 -0.73
N LYS A 186 9.37 -4.82 -1.04
CA LYS A 186 8.87 -5.19 -2.36
C LYS A 186 9.39 -4.27 -3.46
N ALA A 187 9.52 -2.97 -3.20
CA ALA A 187 10.11 -2.02 -4.13
C ALA A 187 11.58 -2.34 -4.41
N LYS A 188 12.35 -2.72 -3.39
CA LYS A 188 13.74 -3.17 -3.51
C LYS A 188 13.87 -4.36 -4.46
N THR A 189 13.01 -5.35 -4.33
CA THR A 189 12.99 -6.52 -5.22
C THR A 189 12.63 -6.17 -6.67
N ASN A 190 11.80 -5.15 -6.87
CA ASN A 190 11.29 -4.72 -8.18
C ASN A 190 12.04 -3.52 -8.76
N ASP A 191 13.16 -3.13 -8.18
CA ASP A 191 14.01 -1.99 -8.57
C ASP A 191 13.22 -0.68 -8.74
N ARG A 192 12.32 -0.39 -7.80
CA ARG A 192 11.48 0.82 -7.81
C ARG A 192 12.05 1.90 -6.89
N VAL A 193 11.95 3.14 -7.34
CA VAL A 193 12.29 4.32 -6.53
C VAL A 193 11.39 4.41 -5.30
N VAL A 194 11.98 4.74 -4.14
CA VAL A 194 11.26 5.00 -2.90
C VAL A 194 11.24 6.49 -2.61
N TRP A 195 10.06 7.01 -2.33
CA TRP A 195 9.84 8.41 -1.99
C TRP A 195 9.79 8.56 -0.47
N ILE A 196 10.55 9.50 0.07
CA ILE A 196 10.54 9.85 1.51
C ILE A 196 9.91 11.21 1.68
N CYS A 197 8.97 11.34 2.60
CA CYS A 197 8.32 12.59 2.98
C CYS A 197 8.29 12.77 4.50
N GLU A 198 7.85 13.94 4.99
CA GLU A 198 7.87 14.24 6.42
C GLU A 198 6.86 13.43 7.22
N GLY A 199 5.69 13.14 6.66
CA GLY A 199 4.59 12.52 7.40
C GLY A 199 3.72 11.54 6.62
N GLU A 200 2.91 10.79 7.36
CA GLU A 200 2.10 9.70 6.81
C GLU A 200 1.02 10.19 5.82
N LYS A 201 0.49 11.42 6.01
CA LYS A 201 -0.47 12.05 5.09
C LYS A 201 0.14 12.19 3.69
N ASP A 202 1.39 12.65 3.63
CA ASP A 202 2.11 12.87 2.38
C ASP A 202 2.52 11.56 1.74
N ALA A 203 2.94 10.58 2.56
CA ALA A 203 3.18 9.22 2.08
C ALA A 203 1.92 8.62 1.42
N HIS A 204 0.74 8.84 1.98
CA HIS A 204 -0.51 8.41 1.37
C HIS A 204 -0.78 9.12 0.04
N ALA A 205 -0.60 10.45 -0.01
CA ALA A 205 -0.79 11.21 -1.25
C ALA A 205 0.12 10.70 -2.38
N LEU A 206 1.39 10.38 -2.09
CA LEU A 206 2.32 9.76 -3.04
C LEU A 206 1.83 8.38 -3.49
N VAL A 207 1.39 7.56 -2.55
CA VAL A 207 0.89 6.19 -2.83
C VAL A 207 -0.38 6.20 -3.67
N ASP A 208 -1.31 7.12 -3.43
CA ASP A 208 -2.54 7.27 -4.20
C ASP A 208 -2.25 7.63 -5.67
N HIS A 209 -1.03 8.16 -5.95
CA HIS A 209 -0.52 8.41 -7.30
C HIS A 209 0.40 7.29 -7.84
N GLY A 210 0.40 6.11 -7.20
CA GLY A 210 1.10 4.91 -7.68
C GLY A 210 2.58 4.84 -7.31
N LEU A 211 3.08 5.74 -6.46
CA LEU A 211 4.46 5.78 -6.00
C LEU A 211 4.66 4.89 -4.76
N VAL A 212 5.88 4.44 -4.53
CA VAL A 212 6.25 3.78 -3.27
C VAL A 212 6.76 4.84 -2.33
N ALA A 213 6.07 5.05 -1.21
CA ALA A 213 6.39 6.14 -0.31
C ALA A 213 6.48 5.71 1.15
N THR A 214 7.30 6.41 1.89
CA THR A 214 7.56 6.20 3.31
C THR A 214 7.81 7.51 4.06
N CYS A 215 7.78 7.43 5.38
CA CYS A 215 8.20 8.46 6.32
C CYS A 215 8.61 7.81 7.65
N ASN A 216 9.03 8.61 8.60
CA ASN A 216 9.19 8.19 9.99
C ASN A 216 8.02 8.60 10.87
N ALA A 217 7.83 7.93 11.98
CA ALA A 217 6.89 8.36 13.00
C ALA A 217 7.38 9.60 13.74
N GLY A 218 6.49 10.55 13.99
CA GLY A 218 6.77 11.75 14.79
C GLY A 218 7.27 12.95 13.99
N GLY A 219 7.22 12.91 12.65
CA GLY A 219 7.50 14.03 11.75
C GLY A 219 8.97 14.43 11.68
N ALA A 220 9.21 15.72 11.32
CA ALA A 220 10.53 16.26 11.07
C ALA A 220 11.53 16.00 12.20
N GLY A 221 12.78 15.67 11.83
CA GLY A 221 13.89 15.44 12.77
C GLY A 221 13.83 14.14 13.57
N LYS A 222 12.93 13.19 13.22
CA LYS A 222 12.83 11.86 13.86
C LYS A 222 13.29 10.72 12.95
N TRP A 223 13.76 11.02 11.77
CA TRP A 223 14.45 10.05 10.92
C TRP A 223 15.81 9.70 11.55
N THR A 224 16.24 8.44 11.42
CA THR A 224 17.51 7.95 11.97
C THR A 224 18.20 7.04 10.98
N ALA A 225 19.49 6.75 11.22
CA ALA A 225 20.25 5.78 10.43
C ALA A 225 19.60 4.38 10.38
N GLU A 226 18.85 3.99 11.44
CA GLU A 226 18.11 2.73 11.45
C GLU A 226 17.00 2.69 10.39
N HIS A 227 16.34 3.82 10.11
CA HIS A 227 15.39 3.91 8.99
C HIS A 227 16.11 3.81 7.65
N ALA A 228 17.25 4.47 7.51
CA ALA A 228 18.02 4.52 6.28
C ALA A 228 18.54 3.14 5.83
N GLN A 229 18.90 2.26 6.76
CA GLN A 229 19.38 0.89 6.47
C GLN A 229 18.43 0.07 5.60
N PHE A 230 17.13 0.28 5.71
CA PHE A 230 16.14 -0.41 4.87
C PHE A 230 16.16 0.03 3.40
N LEU A 231 16.83 1.15 3.11
CA LEU A 231 16.93 1.76 1.78
C LEU A 231 18.29 1.54 1.11
N GLU A 232 19.13 0.70 1.70
CA GLU A 232 20.44 0.35 1.15
C GLU A 232 20.34 -0.18 -0.29
N GLY A 233 21.11 0.44 -1.19
CA GLY A 233 21.17 0.11 -2.62
C GLY A 233 19.96 0.52 -3.43
N MET A 234 19.05 1.33 -2.89
CA MET A 234 17.85 1.79 -3.58
C MET A 234 18.00 3.22 -4.11
N ASP A 235 17.27 3.54 -5.16
CA ASP A 235 17.08 4.91 -5.61
C ASP A 235 16.02 5.58 -4.72
N VAL A 236 16.36 6.76 -4.22
CA VAL A 236 15.53 7.49 -3.26
C VAL A 236 15.22 8.90 -3.76
N THR A 237 13.97 9.30 -3.64
CA THR A 237 13.54 10.69 -3.85
C THR A 237 12.97 11.25 -2.55
N ILE A 238 13.52 12.33 -2.04
CA ILE A 238 13.10 12.98 -0.80
C ILE A 238 12.24 14.20 -1.16
N VAL A 239 11.00 14.25 -0.68
CA VAL A 239 10.13 15.40 -0.82
C VAL A 239 10.33 16.30 0.40
N ALA A 240 11.04 17.39 0.22
CA ALA A 240 11.28 18.39 1.25
C ALA A 240 10.08 19.35 1.34
N ASP A 241 9.47 19.45 2.52
CA ASP A 241 8.45 20.47 2.79
C ASP A 241 9.04 21.89 2.57
N ARG A 242 8.22 22.81 2.07
CA ARG A 242 8.65 24.18 1.72
C ARG A 242 8.68 25.11 2.93
N ASP A 243 9.19 24.61 4.05
CA ASP A 243 9.47 25.41 5.24
C ASP A 243 10.82 25.01 5.85
N GLU A 244 11.27 25.76 6.84
CA GLU A 244 12.59 25.58 7.44
C GLU A 244 12.74 24.23 8.19
N PRO A 245 11.75 23.75 8.96
CA PRO A 245 11.81 22.40 9.55
C PRO A 245 11.90 21.29 8.51
N GLY A 246 11.09 21.36 7.42
CA GLY A 246 11.07 20.39 6.34
C GLY A 246 12.39 20.35 5.56
N ARG A 247 13.00 21.52 5.30
CA ARG A 247 14.31 21.61 4.66
C ARG A 247 15.38 20.91 5.51
N ARG A 248 15.46 21.22 6.81
CA ARG A 248 16.42 20.59 7.73
C ARG A 248 16.16 19.10 7.87
N HIS A 249 14.90 18.68 7.83
CA HIS A 249 14.56 17.26 7.84
C HIS A 249 15.09 16.56 6.59
N ALA A 250 14.88 17.12 5.40
CA ALA A 250 15.39 16.57 4.15
C ALA A 250 16.93 16.49 4.14
N GLU A 251 17.62 17.53 4.59
CA GLU A 251 19.08 17.55 4.73
C GLU A 251 19.55 16.41 5.64
N HIS A 252 18.93 16.25 6.80
CA HIS A 252 19.25 15.15 7.72
C HIS A 252 18.98 13.76 7.13
N VAL A 253 17.88 13.58 6.38
CA VAL A 253 17.61 12.33 5.67
C VAL A 253 18.69 12.03 4.65
N VAL A 254 19.11 13.04 3.84
CA VAL A 254 20.21 12.91 2.88
C VAL A 254 21.49 12.44 3.58
N GLU A 255 21.88 13.09 4.68
CA GLU A 255 23.08 12.74 5.44
C GLU A 255 23.10 11.26 5.87
N THR A 256 21.95 10.71 6.26
CA THR A 256 21.86 9.30 6.68
C THR A 256 21.90 8.30 5.50
N LEU A 257 21.62 8.77 4.28
CA LEU A 257 21.54 7.94 3.08
C LEU A 257 22.80 7.98 2.22
N ILE A 258 23.69 8.98 2.43
CA ILE A 258 24.96 9.07 1.72
C ILE A 258 25.79 7.82 1.98
N GLY A 259 26.25 7.17 0.89
CA GLY A 259 27.00 5.93 0.94
C GLY A 259 26.16 4.68 1.22
N LEU A 260 24.85 4.81 1.36
CA LEU A 260 23.92 3.72 1.60
C LEU A 260 22.94 3.56 0.42
N ALA A 261 22.26 4.62 0.02
CA ALA A 261 21.37 4.61 -1.14
C ALA A 261 22.17 4.66 -2.46
N ARG A 262 21.62 4.05 -3.52
CA ARG A 262 22.22 4.06 -4.86
C ARG A 262 22.22 5.46 -5.48
N SER A 263 21.12 6.16 -5.34
CA SER A 263 20.99 7.57 -5.73
C SER A 263 20.03 8.31 -4.81
N ILE A 264 20.26 9.61 -4.64
CA ILE A 264 19.43 10.46 -3.79
C ILE A 264 19.05 11.72 -4.58
N TYR A 265 17.75 11.94 -4.72
CA TYR A 265 17.17 13.16 -5.28
C TYR A 265 16.39 13.90 -4.21
N VAL A 266 16.50 15.21 -4.19
CA VAL A 266 15.66 16.06 -3.33
C VAL A 266 14.75 16.89 -4.20
N VAL A 267 13.46 16.87 -3.90
CA VAL A 267 12.44 17.61 -4.65
C VAL A 267 11.53 18.38 -3.70
N GLN A 268 10.83 19.38 -4.24
CA GLN A 268 9.81 20.14 -3.52
C GLN A 268 8.52 20.21 -4.29
N ALA A 269 7.41 20.38 -3.59
CA ALA A 269 6.11 20.62 -4.19
C ALA A 269 6.15 21.83 -5.12
N LYS A 270 5.53 21.74 -6.30
CA LYS A 270 5.40 22.86 -7.23
C LYS A 270 4.43 23.92 -6.71
N ALA A 271 3.39 23.49 -5.99
CA ALA A 271 2.44 24.37 -5.32
C ALA A 271 2.17 23.85 -3.90
N GLY A 272 1.84 24.75 -2.99
CA GLY A 272 1.61 24.43 -1.59
C GLY A 272 2.89 24.17 -0.82
N LYS A 273 2.77 23.49 0.32
CA LYS A 273 3.85 23.22 1.24
C LYS A 273 4.46 21.82 1.06
N ASP A 274 3.62 20.82 0.90
CA ASP A 274 3.92 19.39 1.03
C ASP A 274 3.49 18.58 -0.21
N ALA A 275 3.75 17.28 -0.21
CA ALA A 275 3.38 16.40 -1.32
C ALA A 275 1.86 16.33 -1.53
N ALA A 276 1.06 16.35 -0.48
CA ALA A 276 -0.39 16.33 -0.60
C ALA A 276 -0.92 17.61 -1.25
N ASP A 277 -0.36 18.77 -0.91
CA ASP A 277 -0.69 20.06 -1.54
C ASP A 277 -0.34 20.06 -3.03
N HIS A 278 0.81 19.47 -3.41
CA HIS A 278 1.25 19.34 -4.80
C HIS A 278 0.20 18.62 -5.66
N PHE A 279 -0.24 17.46 -5.19
CA PHE A 279 -1.25 16.67 -5.90
C PHE A 279 -2.64 17.30 -5.84
N ALA A 280 -3.02 17.90 -4.71
CA ALA A 280 -4.28 18.62 -4.58
C ALA A 280 -4.39 19.81 -5.54
N ALA A 281 -3.26 20.42 -5.91
CA ALA A 281 -3.19 21.47 -6.94
C ALA A 281 -3.21 20.90 -8.38
N GLY A 282 -3.34 19.58 -8.57
CA GLY A 282 -3.46 18.91 -9.88
C GLY A 282 -2.13 18.59 -10.56
N TYR A 283 -1.01 18.79 -9.90
CA TYR A 283 0.31 18.42 -10.44
C TYR A 283 0.56 16.92 -10.37
N LYS A 284 1.50 16.43 -11.18
CA LYS A 284 1.92 15.03 -11.29
C LYS A 284 3.31 14.84 -10.67
N ASP A 285 3.68 13.58 -10.40
CA ASP A 285 4.97 13.19 -9.83
C ASP A 285 6.19 13.80 -10.53
N HIS A 286 6.23 13.77 -11.88
CA HIS A 286 7.32 14.36 -12.67
C HIS A 286 7.38 15.89 -12.66
N GLN A 287 6.43 16.55 -12.02
CA GLN A 287 6.34 18.02 -11.91
C GLN A 287 6.83 18.54 -10.57
N PHE A 288 7.27 17.69 -9.66
CA PHE A 288 8.02 18.14 -8.50
C PHE A 288 9.26 18.92 -8.93
N HIS A 289 9.63 19.90 -8.15
CA HIS A 289 10.78 20.78 -8.43
C HIS A 289 12.03 20.18 -7.81
N GLN A 290 13.03 19.83 -8.61
CA GLN A 290 14.30 19.34 -8.09
C GLN A 290 15.04 20.44 -7.35
N VAL A 291 15.58 20.13 -6.17
CA VAL A 291 16.36 21.04 -5.32
C VAL A 291 17.78 20.49 -5.19
N GLY A 292 18.73 21.22 -5.73
CA GLY A 292 20.14 20.79 -5.72
C GLY A 292 20.47 19.75 -6.80
N ALA A 293 21.73 19.36 -6.83
CA ALA A 293 22.20 18.27 -7.69
C ALA A 293 21.90 16.92 -7.04
N PRO A 294 21.69 15.85 -7.83
CA PRO A 294 21.63 14.48 -7.30
C PRO A 294 22.92 14.15 -6.53
N VAL A 295 22.78 13.40 -5.44
CA VAL A 295 23.93 12.85 -4.72
C VAL A 295 24.19 11.44 -5.23
N PRO A 296 25.27 11.24 -6.00
CA PRO A 296 25.59 9.92 -6.54
C PRO A 296 26.19 9.01 -5.44
N TYR A 297 26.08 7.71 -5.68
CA TYR A 297 26.74 6.72 -4.83
C TYR A 297 28.29 6.85 -4.93
N PRO A 298 29.03 6.78 -3.82
CA PRO A 298 30.51 6.94 -3.85
C PRO A 298 31.29 5.93 -4.71
N GLY A 299 30.64 4.90 -5.22
CA GLY A 299 31.22 3.89 -6.10
C GLY A 299 30.75 3.98 -7.56
N ASP A 300 30.04 5.02 -7.95
CA ASP A 300 29.59 5.23 -9.31
C ASP A 300 30.77 5.71 -10.18
N PRO A 301 31.18 4.93 -11.22
CA PRO A 301 32.28 5.31 -12.09
C PRO A 301 32.01 6.58 -12.92
N GLU A 302 30.76 7.01 -13.07
CA GLU A 302 30.38 8.23 -13.78
C GLU A 302 30.35 9.48 -12.85
N ALA A 303 30.61 9.31 -11.55
CA ALA A 303 30.62 10.40 -10.57
C ALA A 303 31.99 11.09 -10.37
N GLN A 304 32.99 10.78 -11.25
CA GLN A 304 34.33 11.38 -11.22
C GLN A 304 34.52 12.46 -12.28
#